data_038480459a71dac1dc8b1f06dbf5c5bc
#
_entry.id   038480459a71dac1dc8b1f06dbf5c5bc
#
_cell.length_a   1.000
_cell.length_b   1.000
_cell.length_c   1.000
_cell.angle_alpha   90.00
_cell.angle_beta   90.00
_cell.angle_gamma   90.00
#
_symmetry.space_group_name_H-M   'P 1'
#
loop_
_entity.id
_entity.type
_entity.pdbx_description
1 polymer ?
#
loop_
_entity_poly.entity_id
_entity_poly.type
_entity_poly.pdbx_seq_one_letter_code
_entity_poly.pdbx_strand_id
1 'polypeptide(L)'
;MIKNERQYYITKAQADRFERTIAETKATPQRDLHPVLRKGEIDGLTSQLAELRRELEEYEALRSGKRRVITLHSIEELPKTLIQARIAAGLSQEEFAAKLGLKAQQVQRKAQVQ
;
A
#
# COMPACT_ATOMS: atom_id res chain seq x y z
N MET A 1 -2.64 -2.65 2.46
CA MET A 1 -3.01 -1.30 2.02
C MET A 1 -2.22 -0.24 2.78
N ILE A 2 -1.60 0.67 2.07
CA ILE A 2 -0.89 1.81 2.67
C ILE A 2 -1.91 2.87 3.11
N LYS A 3 -1.87 3.25 4.38
CA LYS A 3 -2.88 4.12 4.99
C LYS A 3 -2.41 5.55 5.26
N ASN A 4 -1.10 5.78 5.26
CA ASN A 4 -0.53 7.10 5.57
C ASN A 4 0.88 7.24 4.98
N GLU A 5 1.43 8.46 5.06
CA GLU A 5 2.76 8.79 4.51
C GLU A 5 3.87 7.96 5.16
N ARG A 6 3.78 7.70 6.47
CA ARG A 6 4.79 6.90 7.17
C ARG A 6 4.86 5.48 6.59
N GLN A 7 3.70 4.85 6.42
CA GLN A 7 3.63 3.50 5.82
C GLN A 7 4.10 3.52 4.38
N TYR A 8 3.81 4.59 3.64
CA TYR A 8 4.28 4.76 2.28
C TYR A 8 5.81 4.73 2.20
N TYR A 9 6.48 5.52 3.02
CA TYR A 9 7.95 5.56 3.01
C TYR A 9 8.58 4.25 3.48
N ILE A 10 7.97 3.57 4.46
CA ILE A 10 8.43 2.25 4.91
C ILE A 10 8.32 1.24 3.76
N THR A 11 7.19 1.21 3.08
CA THR A 11 6.95 0.29 1.97
C THR A 11 7.88 0.59 0.79
N LYS A 12 8.12 1.86 0.51
CA LYS A 12 9.05 2.27 -0.54
C LYS A 12 10.48 1.81 -0.24
N ALA A 13 10.94 1.95 1.00
CA ALA A 13 12.24 1.46 1.42
C ALA A 13 12.35 -0.05 1.30
N GLN A 14 11.29 -0.78 1.63
CA GLN A 14 11.23 -2.24 1.45
C GLN A 14 11.34 -2.63 -0.02
N ALA A 15 10.60 -1.94 -0.89
CA ALA A 15 10.64 -2.20 -2.33
C ALA A 15 12.06 -1.98 -2.89
N ASP A 16 12.73 -0.91 -2.47
CA ASP A 16 14.10 -0.61 -2.87
C ASP A 16 15.06 -1.72 -2.42
N ARG A 17 14.88 -2.25 -1.22
CA ARG A 17 15.69 -3.37 -0.72
C ARG A 17 15.47 -4.65 -1.51
N PHE A 18 14.23 -4.97 -1.82
CA PHE A 18 13.91 -6.13 -2.66
C PHE A 18 14.54 -6.00 -4.05
N GLU A 19 14.45 -4.83 -4.63
CA GLU A 19 15.04 -4.54 -5.94
C GLU A 19 16.55 -4.77 -5.94
N ARG A 20 17.25 -4.25 -4.91
CA ARG A 20 18.69 -4.44 -4.75
C ARG A 20 19.05 -5.91 -4.53
N THR A 21 18.29 -6.60 -3.68
CA THR A 21 18.51 -8.04 -3.41
C THR A 21 18.35 -8.87 -4.67
N ILE A 22 17.36 -8.58 -5.50
CA ILE A 22 17.16 -9.26 -6.78
C ILE A 22 18.35 -9.01 -7.70
N ALA A 23 18.80 -7.76 -7.82
CA ALA A 23 19.95 -7.41 -8.64
C ALA A 23 21.22 -8.10 -8.18
N GLU A 24 21.47 -8.13 -6.87
CA GLU A 24 22.63 -8.82 -6.29
C GLU A 24 22.57 -10.32 -6.52
N THR A 25 21.42 -10.92 -6.33
CA THR A 25 21.22 -12.36 -6.53
C THR A 25 21.47 -12.75 -7.99
N LYS A 26 21.00 -11.93 -8.93
CA LYS A 26 21.25 -12.18 -10.36
C LYS A 26 22.72 -12.00 -10.74
N ALA A 27 23.39 -11.04 -10.12
CA ALA A 27 24.80 -10.73 -10.43
C ALA A 27 25.77 -11.72 -9.80
N THR A 28 25.39 -12.39 -8.71
CA THR A 28 26.28 -13.29 -7.96
C THR A 28 26.14 -14.72 -8.48
N PRO A 29 27.19 -15.35 -9.05
CA PRO A 29 27.12 -16.74 -9.46
C PRO A 29 27.07 -17.63 -8.22
N GLN A 30 25.99 -18.36 -8.05
CA GLN A 30 25.87 -19.37 -6.98
C GLN A 30 26.09 -20.75 -7.57
N ARG A 31 27.35 -21.20 -7.53
CA ARG A 31 27.74 -22.46 -8.13
C ARG A 31 27.14 -23.69 -7.45
N ASP A 32 26.81 -23.56 -6.18
CA ASP A 32 26.31 -24.69 -5.37
C ASP A 32 24.80 -24.81 -5.36
N LEU A 33 24.08 -23.84 -5.92
CA LEU A 33 22.63 -23.87 -5.95
C LEU A 33 22.11 -24.36 -7.29
N HIS A 34 21.17 -25.32 -7.24
CA HIS A 34 20.53 -25.84 -8.44
C HIS A 34 19.82 -24.71 -9.19
N PRO A 35 19.94 -24.64 -10.53
CA PRO A 35 19.33 -23.56 -11.33
C PRO A 35 17.83 -23.37 -11.09
N VAL A 36 17.09 -24.47 -10.87
CA VAL A 36 15.64 -24.41 -10.59
C VAL A 36 15.37 -23.71 -9.26
N LEU A 37 16.18 -24.01 -8.22
CA LEU A 37 16.05 -23.37 -6.90
C LEU A 37 16.40 -21.89 -6.95
N ARG A 38 17.43 -21.53 -7.71
CA ARG A 38 17.84 -20.16 -7.91
C ARG A 38 16.74 -19.36 -8.62
N LYS A 39 16.15 -19.94 -9.65
CA LYS A 39 15.02 -19.30 -10.37
C LYS A 39 13.83 -19.10 -9.45
N GLY A 40 13.51 -20.12 -8.63
CA GLY A 40 12.42 -20.03 -7.67
C GLY A 40 12.62 -18.93 -6.65
N GLU A 41 13.85 -18.76 -6.16
CA GLU A 41 14.21 -17.69 -5.23
C GLU A 41 14.00 -16.31 -5.87
N ILE A 42 14.51 -16.12 -7.08
CA ILE A 42 14.36 -14.85 -7.81
C ILE A 42 12.89 -14.58 -8.12
N ASP A 43 12.14 -15.59 -8.55
CA ASP A 43 10.71 -15.45 -8.85
C ASP A 43 9.91 -15.07 -7.60
N GLY A 44 10.25 -15.65 -6.45
CA GLY A 44 9.62 -15.33 -5.17
C GLY A 44 9.86 -13.87 -4.77
N LEU A 45 11.11 -13.43 -4.87
CA LEU A 45 11.47 -12.04 -4.58
C LEU A 45 10.79 -11.06 -5.55
N THR A 46 10.74 -11.41 -6.83
CA THR A 46 10.09 -10.59 -7.86
C THR A 46 8.59 -10.46 -7.61
N SER A 47 7.94 -11.55 -7.18
CA SER A 47 6.51 -11.53 -6.86
C SER A 47 6.22 -10.63 -5.67
N GLN A 48 7.06 -10.69 -4.62
CA GLN A 48 6.91 -9.82 -3.46
C GLN A 48 7.14 -8.35 -3.81
N LEU A 49 8.13 -8.08 -4.65
CA LEU A 49 8.39 -6.72 -5.12
C LEU A 49 7.20 -6.18 -5.93
N ALA A 50 6.62 -6.99 -6.81
CA ALA A 50 5.44 -6.61 -7.58
C ALA A 50 4.26 -6.24 -6.68
N GLU A 51 4.06 -6.98 -5.59
CA GLU A 51 3.01 -6.70 -4.61
C GLU A 51 3.24 -5.37 -3.90
N LEU A 52 4.49 -5.10 -3.47
CA LEU A 52 4.83 -3.83 -2.84
C LEU A 52 4.64 -2.66 -3.81
N ARG A 53 5.06 -2.80 -5.06
CA ARG A 53 4.87 -1.77 -6.09
C ARG A 53 3.40 -1.50 -6.36
N ARG A 54 2.57 -2.54 -6.36
CA ARG A 54 1.13 -2.37 -6.54
C ARG A 54 0.52 -1.55 -5.42
N GLU A 55 0.91 -1.79 -4.19
CA GLU A 55 0.46 -1.01 -3.04
C GLU A 55 0.92 0.44 -3.13
N LEU A 56 2.17 0.66 -3.54
CA LEU A 56 2.71 2.00 -3.72
C LEU A 56 1.96 2.77 -4.81
N GLU A 57 1.71 2.15 -5.94
CA GLU A 57 0.97 2.76 -7.05
C GLU A 57 -0.46 3.12 -6.65
N GLU A 58 -1.12 2.22 -5.92
CA GLU A 58 -2.48 2.46 -5.42
C GLU A 58 -2.51 3.69 -4.51
N TYR A 59 -1.58 3.78 -3.57
CA TYR A 59 -1.49 4.93 -2.66
C TYR A 59 -1.16 6.22 -3.41
N GLU A 60 -0.21 6.17 -4.32
CA GLU A 60 0.18 7.33 -5.13
C GLU A 60 -0.97 7.83 -6.00
N ALA A 61 -1.75 6.92 -6.58
CA ALA A 61 -2.92 7.26 -7.38
C ALA A 61 -3.99 7.96 -6.53
N LEU A 62 -4.24 7.46 -5.32
CA LEU A 62 -5.17 8.09 -4.38
C LEU A 62 -4.68 9.48 -3.97
N ARG A 63 -3.42 9.58 -3.59
CA ARG A 63 -2.81 10.84 -3.13
C ARG A 63 -2.81 11.91 -4.23
N SER A 64 -2.57 11.52 -5.47
CA SER A 64 -2.54 12.45 -6.60
C SER A 64 -3.93 12.88 -7.09
N GLY A 65 -4.98 12.26 -6.57
CA GLY A 65 -6.35 12.53 -6.99
C GLY A 65 -6.74 11.94 -8.33
N LYS A 66 -5.92 11.09 -8.91
CA LYS A 66 -6.23 10.41 -10.19
C LYS A 66 -7.45 9.51 -10.06
N ARG A 67 -7.64 8.91 -8.89
CA ARG A 67 -8.78 8.05 -8.60
C ARG A 67 -9.81 8.84 -7.78
N ARG A 68 -10.67 9.58 -8.46
CA ARG A 68 -11.66 10.46 -7.82
C ARG A 68 -12.93 9.74 -7.38
N VAL A 69 -13.26 8.63 -8.03
CA VAL A 69 -14.47 7.86 -7.72
C VAL A 69 -14.07 6.59 -6.98
N ILE A 70 -14.59 6.44 -5.78
CA ILE A 70 -14.37 5.25 -4.95
C ILE A 70 -15.70 4.53 -4.86
N THR A 71 -15.76 3.31 -5.39
CA THR A 71 -17.00 2.53 -5.40
C THR A 71 -17.11 1.68 -4.16
N LEU A 72 -18.22 1.84 -3.45
CA LEU A 72 -18.56 1.02 -2.28
C LEU A 72 -19.45 -0.13 -2.72
N HIS A 73 -18.95 -1.35 -2.60
CA HIS A 73 -19.69 -2.55 -2.98
C HIS A 73 -20.45 -3.19 -1.82
N SER A 74 -20.05 -2.90 -0.59
CA SER A 74 -20.71 -3.44 0.59
C SER A 74 -20.45 -2.54 1.80
N ILE A 75 -21.27 -2.71 2.83
CA ILE A 75 -21.09 -2.02 4.11
C ILE A 75 -19.74 -2.39 4.76
N GLU A 76 -19.28 -3.62 4.54
CA GLU A 76 -18.02 -4.12 5.08
C GLU A 76 -16.81 -3.37 4.54
N GLU A 77 -16.92 -2.79 3.34
CA GLU A 77 -15.85 -2.00 2.73
C GLU A 77 -15.81 -0.55 3.21
N LEU A 78 -16.79 -0.12 4.01
CA LEU A 78 -16.92 1.27 4.41
C LEU A 78 -15.69 1.83 5.12
N PRO A 79 -15.06 1.16 6.10
CA PRO A 79 -13.85 1.69 6.73
C PRO A 79 -12.71 1.91 5.74
N LYS A 80 -12.50 0.98 4.83
CA LYS A 80 -11.48 1.09 3.78
C LYS A 80 -11.81 2.25 2.85
N THR A 81 -13.08 2.40 2.45
CA THR A 81 -13.54 3.49 1.60
C THR A 81 -13.29 4.86 2.24
N LEU A 82 -13.52 4.99 3.55
CA LEU A 82 -13.24 6.22 4.28
C LEU A 82 -11.75 6.54 4.30
N ILE A 83 -10.88 5.54 4.46
CA ILE A 83 -9.43 5.72 4.42
C ILE A 83 -9.02 6.19 3.03
N GLN A 84 -9.56 5.57 1.99
CA GLN A 84 -9.26 5.94 0.60
C GLN A 84 -9.72 7.36 0.29
N ALA A 85 -10.91 7.75 0.76
CA ALA A 85 -11.44 9.10 0.58
C ALA A 85 -10.54 10.14 1.25
N ARG A 86 -10.06 9.84 2.45
CA ARG A 86 -9.14 10.72 3.18
C ARG A 86 -7.82 10.90 2.42
N ILE A 87 -7.25 9.82 1.91
CA ILE A 87 -6.00 9.85 1.14
C ILE A 87 -6.20 10.65 -0.14
N ALA A 88 -7.29 10.40 -0.85
CA ALA A 88 -7.62 11.10 -2.09
C ALA A 88 -7.79 12.61 -1.88
N ALA A 89 -8.29 13.01 -0.71
CA ALA A 89 -8.42 14.41 -0.33
C ALA A 89 -7.12 15.03 0.20
N GLY A 90 -6.05 14.21 0.39
CA GLY A 90 -4.79 14.68 0.90
C GLY A 90 -4.81 15.08 2.38
N LEU A 91 -5.69 14.48 3.16
CA LEU A 91 -5.93 14.86 4.54
C LEU A 91 -5.40 13.82 5.53
N SER A 92 -4.92 14.28 6.68
CA SER A 92 -4.68 13.42 7.83
C SER A 92 -6.01 12.99 8.44
N GLN A 93 -5.98 12.03 9.37
CA GLN A 93 -7.20 11.60 10.07
C GLN A 93 -7.88 12.77 10.80
N GLU A 94 -7.10 13.63 11.46
CA GLU A 94 -7.63 14.78 12.18
C GLU A 94 -8.23 15.81 11.24
N GLU A 95 -7.55 16.11 10.14
CA GLU A 95 -8.04 17.05 9.14
C GLU A 95 -9.34 16.54 8.48
N PHE A 96 -9.40 15.24 8.20
CA PHE A 96 -10.57 14.63 7.60
C PHE A 96 -11.78 14.73 8.55
N ALA A 97 -11.59 14.42 9.83
CA ALA A 97 -12.65 14.53 10.84
C ALA A 97 -13.13 15.98 10.97
N ALA A 98 -12.20 16.93 10.99
CA ALA A 98 -12.53 18.36 11.09
C ALA A 98 -13.30 18.84 9.86
N LYS A 99 -12.88 18.43 8.66
CA LYS A 99 -13.55 18.80 7.40
C LYS A 99 -14.98 18.27 7.31
N LEU A 100 -15.22 17.08 7.85
CA LEU A 100 -16.56 16.51 7.90
C LEU A 100 -17.42 17.11 8.99
N GLY A 101 -16.85 17.98 9.84
CA GLY A 101 -17.56 18.54 11.01
C GLY A 101 -17.88 17.49 12.05
N LEU A 102 -17.13 16.39 12.07
CA LEU A 102 -17.33 15.28 12.99
C LEU A 102 -16.13 15.14 13.91
N LYS A 103 -16.39 14.77 15.16
CA LYS A 103 -15.31 14.36 16.06
C LYS A 103 -14.73 13.02 15.59
N ALA A 104 -13.45 12.79 15.85
CA ALA A 104 -12.79 11.54 15.47
C ALA A 104 -13.55 10.31 15.95
N GLN A 105 -14.14 10.37 17.15
CA GLN A 105 -14.96 9.30 17.71
C GLN A 105 -16.19 8.99 16.86
N GLN A 106 -16.83 10.02 16.30
CA GLN A 106 -18.01 9.83 15.45
C GLN A 106 -17.65 9.18 14.12
N VAL A 107 -16.53 9.57 13.53
CA VAL A 107 -16.01 8.93 12.30
C VAL A 107 -15.70 7.47 12.57
N GLN A 108 -15.00 7.18 13.66
CA GLN A 108 -14.66 5.83 14.08
C GLN A 108 -15.91 5.00 14.38
N ARG A 109 -16.90 5.59 15.07
CA ARG A 109 -18.17 4.92 15.37
C ARG A 109 -18.92 4.53 14.09
N LYS A 110 -19.00 5.43 13.11
CA LYS A 110 -19.66 5.14 11.84
C LYS A 110 -18.97 4.00 11.10
N ALA A 111 -17.64 3.95 11.16
CA ALA A 111 -16.88 2.88 10.54
C ALA A 111 -17.09 1.53 11.25
N GLN A 112 -17.35 1.55 12.57
CA GLN A 112 -17.55 0.33 13.36
C GLN A 112 -18.97 -0.19 13.37
N VAL A 113 -19.95 0.70 13.28
CA VAL A 113 -21.39 0.32 13.33
C VAL A 113 -21.82 -0.42 12.07
N GLN A 114 -21.08 -0.26 11.01
CA GLN A 114 -21.32 -0.99 9.78
C GLN A 114 -20.80 -2.40 9.87
#